data_153691d083f41408f6fd7a3e584365d9
#
_entry.id   153691d083f41408f6fd7a3e584365d9
#
_cell.length_a   1.000
_cell.length_b   1.000
_cell.length_c   1.000
_cell.angle_alpha   90.00
_cell.angle_beta   90.00
_cell.angle_gamma   90.00
#
_symmetry.space_group_name_H-M   'P 1'
#
loop_
_entity.id
_entity.type
_entity.pdbx_description
1 polymer ?
#
loop_
_entity_poly.entity_id
_entity_poly.type
_entity_poly.pdbx_seq_one_letter_code
_entity_poly.pdbx_strand_id
1 'polypeptide(L)'
;VTAAFVIGLAVSGLIGCSGVITTTTEETRGPDPSFARAVVTYPSPEPPGTIVVDPGSHYLYLVQGNGQAIRYGVGVGAEGFIWSGLATIHTKQEWPDWYPPAEMLARKPELREHMVQLQSGIGMAGGPDNPIGARAMYLWQGNKDTLYRIHGTNEPWTIGHNVSSGCIRLTNEDVTDLYNRTPVGTKVIVLATANPAVPTAASQ
;
A
#
# COMPACT_ATOMS: atom_id res chain seq x y z
N VAL A 1 38.92 -72.14 33.52
CA VAL A 1 39.67 -70.89 33.20
C VAL A 1 38.93 -70.20 32.08
N THR A 2 38.10 -69.27 32.41
CA THR A 2 37.20 -68.56 31.47
C THR A 2 37.65 -67.12 31.37
N ALA A 3 38.09 -66.71 30.19
CA ALA A 3 38.47 -65.32 29.90
C ALA A 3 37.24 -64.52 29.46
N ALA A 4 36.97 -63.43 30.13
CA ALA A 4 35.92 -62.50 29.76
C ALA A 4 36.47 -61.39 28.84
N PHE A 5 35.89 -61.23 27.66
CA PHE A 5 36.17 -60.16 26.73
C PHE A 5 35.24 -58.96 27.04
N VAL A 6 35.81 -57.83 27.37
CA VAL A 6 35.09 -56.57 27.52
C VAL A 6 35.16 -55.84 26.18
N ILE A 7 33.97 -55.64 25.53
CA ILE A 7 33.82 -54.83 24.32
C ILE A 7 33.45 -53.43 24.77
N GLY A 8 34.35 -52.47 24.57
CA GLY A 8 34.11 -51.08 24.79
C GLY A 8 33.33 -50.48 23.58
N LEU A 9 32.12 -49.97 23.85
CA LEU A 9 31.35 -49.20 22.88
C LEU A 9 31.81 -47.74 22.89
N ALA A 10 32.42 -47.29 21.80
CA ALA A 10 32.68 -45.87 21.58
C ALA A 10 31.44 -45.21 21.02
N VAL A 11 30.82 -44.34 21.81
CA VAL A 11 29.71 -43.49 21.36
C VAL A 11 30.29 -42.24 20.71
N SER A 12 30.29 -42.21 19.38
CA SER A 12 30.59 -40.98 18.61
C SER A 12 29.41 -40.03 18.65
N GLY A 13 29.53 -38.96 19.41
CA GLY A 13 28.54 -37.87 19.45
C GLY A 13 28.53 -37.08 18.14
N LEU A 14 27.46 -37.18 17.38
CA LEU A 14 27.16 -36.28 16.27
C LEU A 14 26.69 -34.95 16.85
N ILE A 15 27.53 -33.93 16.80
CA ILE A 15 27.13 -32.53 17.05
C ILE A 15 26.33 -32.10 15.84
N GLY A 16 24.98 -32.18 15.95
CA GLY A 16 24.07 -31.60 14.99
C GLY A 16 24.11 -30.08 15.10
N CYS A 17 24.71 -29.39 14.14
CA CYS A 17 24.48 -27.96 13.93
C CYS A 17 23.00 -27.75 13.58
N SER A 18 22.17 -27.39 14.56
CA SER A 18 20.85 -26.86 14.31
C SER A 18 21.00 -25.44 13.72
N GLY A 19 21.07 -25.36 12.40
CA GLY A 19 20.90 -24.12 11.68
C GLY A 19 19.49 -23.59 11.96
N VAL A 20 19.38 -22.53 12.76
CA VAL A 20 18.14 -21.76 12.90
C VAL A 20 17.90 -21.11 11.54
N ILE A 21 16.99 -21.67 10.75
CA ILE A 21 16.46 -21.02 9.56
C ILE A 21 15.57 -19.91 10.08
N THR A 22 16.11 -18.70 10.18
CA THR A 22 15.33 -17.48 10.32
C THR A 22 14.63 -17.24 8.98
N THR A 23 13.46 -17.85 8.78
CA THR A 23 12.52 -17.43 7.76
C THR A 23 12.05 -16.04 8.19
N THR A 24 12.53 -15.01 7.52
CA THR A 24 11.99 -13.65 7.63
C THR A 24 10.56 -13.69 7.11
N THR A 25 9.61 -13.77 8.03
CA THR A 25 8.17 -13.68 7.75
C THR A 25 7.79 -12.23 7.48
N GLU A 26 8.21 -11.65 6.35
CA GLU A 26 7.68 -10.36 5.89
C GLU A 26 6.22 -10.49 5.41
N GLU A 27 5.82 -11.64 4.91
CA GLU A 27 4.49 -11.90 4.34
C GLU A 27 3.34 -11.88 5.37
N THR A 28 3.61 -11.93 6.66
CA THR A 28 2.57 -11.90 7.72
C THR A 28 2.53 -10.61 8.52
N ARG A 29 3.35 -9.61 8.15
CA ARG A 29 3.40 -8.36 8.88
C ARG A 29 2.23 -7.46 8.46
N GLY A 30 1.25 -7.27 9.36
CA GLY A 30 0.19 -6.27 9.20
C GLY A 30 0.75 -4.83 9.18
N PRO A 31 -0.10 -3.83 8.92
CA PRO A 31 0.29 -2.43 9.05
C PRO A 31 0.64 -2.10 10.50
N ASP A 32 1.45 -1.06 10.72
CA ASP A 32 1.68 -0.52 12.07
C ASP A 32 0.32 -0.12 12.69
N PRO A 33 0.02 -0.53 13.93
CA PRO A 33 -1.26 -0.25 14.60
C PRO A 33 -1.62 1.25 14.68
N SER A 34 -0.65 2.17 14.61
CA SER A 34 -0.90 3.62 14.56
C SER A 34 -1.71 4.03 13.33
N PHE A 35 -1.62 3.26 12.24
CA PHE A 35 -2.38 3.49 11.00
C PHE A 35 -3.75 2.81 10.99
N ALA A 36 -4.20 2.23 12.10
CA ALA A 36 -5.54 1.65 12.18
C ALA A 36 -6.63 2.68 11.89
N ARG A 37 -7.66 2.23 11.17
CA ARG A 37 -8.85 3.03 10.90
C ARG A 37 -9.51 3.50 12.19
N ALA A 38 -9.87 4.79 12.26
CA ALA A 38 -10.54 5.38 13.42
C ALA A 38 -11.42 6.57 13.03
N VAL A 39 -12.47 6.82 13.83
CA VAL A 39 -13.19 8.09 13.78
C VAL A 39 -12.39 9.10 14.61
N VAL A 40 -12.12 10.25 14.00
CA VAL A 40 -11.29 11.31 14.61
C VAL A 40 -11.97 12.67 14.53
N THR A 41 -11.61 13.58 15.44
CA THR A 41 -11.95 15.00 15.30
C THR A 41 -11.18 15.56 14.09
N TYR A 42 -11.90 16.12 13.15
CA TYR A 42 -11.34 16.65 11.91
C TYR A 42 -12.17 17.86 11.46
N PRO A 43 -11.92 19.05 12.00
CA PRO A 43 -12.59 20.27 11.56
C PRO A 43 -12.16 20.57 10.13
N SER A 44 -13.09 20.49 9.20
CA SER A 44 -12.86 20.69 7.78
C SER A 44 -13.92 21.60 7.19
N PRO A 45 -13.56 22.53 6.28
CA PRO A 45 -14.54 23.31 5.51
C PRO A 45 -15.20 22.47 4.40
N GLU A 46 -14.68 21.28 4.14
CA GLU A 46 -15.16 20.41 3.07
C GLU A 46 -16.48 19.71 3.48
N PRO A 47 -17.41 19.55 2.53
CA PRO A 47 -18.67 18.87 2.82
C PRO A 47 -18.46 17.39 3.14
N PRO A 48 -19.40 16.77 3.89
CA PRO A 48 -19.42 15.34 4.12
C PRO A 48 -19.33 14.54 2.82
N GLY A 49 -18.60 13.42 2.85
CA GLY A 49 -18.33 12.58 1.69
C GLY A 49 -17.08 12.99 0.90
N THR A 50 -16.45 14.13 1.20
CA THR A 50 -15.16 14.50 0.59
C THR A 50 -14.05 13.63 1.17
N ILE A 51 -13.14 13.16 0.30
CA ILE A 51 -11.90 12.52 0.67
C ILE A 51 -10.79 13.58 0.71
N VAL A 52 -10.04 13.63 1.81
CA VAL A 52 -8.82 14.44 1.94
C VAL A 52 -7.66 13.50 2.21
N VAL A 53 -6.65 13.52 1.35
CA VAL A 53 -5.41 12.76 1.52
C VAL A 53 -4.32 13.69 1.98
N ASP A 54 -3.68 13.35 3.08
CA ASP A 54 -2.48 14.01 3.60
C ASP A 54 -1.27 13.07 3.46
N PRO A 55 -0.51 13.19 2.37
CA PRO A 55 0.64 12.34 2.15
C PRO A 55 1.74 12.53 3.20
N GLY A 56 1.83 13.73 3.80
CA GLY A 56 2.84 14.04 4.80
C GLY A 56 2.65 13.30 6.11
N SER A 57 1.40 13.07 6.50
CA SER A 57 1.06 12.30 7.71
C SER A 57 0.74 10.83 7.44
N HIS A 58 0.70 10.40 6.18
CA HIS A 58 0.28 9.06 5.73
C HIS A 58 -1.15 8.70 6.14
N TYR A 59 -2.07 9.67 6.05
CA TYR A 59 -3.47 9.45 6.34
C TYR A 59 -4.38 9.93 5.21
N LEU A 60 -5.50 9.25 5.09
CA LEU A 60 -6.65 9.65 4.29
C LEU A 60 -7.83 9.88 5.23
N TYR A 61 -8.57 10.95 5.02
CA TYR A 61 -9.74 11.33 5.81
C TYR A 61 -10.98 11.34 4.92
N LEU A 62 -11.98 10.55 5.28
CA LEU A 62 -13.33 10.66 4.73
C LEU A 62 -14.15 11.56 5.64
N VAL A 63 -14.41 12.78 5.20
CA VAL A 63 -15.17 13.79 5.97
C VAL A 63 -16.59 13.30 6.25
N GLN A 64 -17.00 13.31 7.53
CA GLN A 64 -18.33 12.88 7.97
C GLN A 64 -19.28 14.04 8.26
N GLY A 65 -18.77 15.27 8.41
CA GLY A 65 -19.48 16.42 8.97
C GLY A 65 -19.33 16.50 10.49
N ASN A 66 -19.92 17.54 11.09
CA ASN A 66 -19.86 17.79 12.53
C ASN A 66 -18.44 17.80 13.13
N GLY A 67 -17.44 18.20 12.33
CA GLY A 67 -16.04 18.22 12.76
C GLY A 67 -15.41 16.85 12.93
N GLN A 68 -15.92 15.81 12.27
CA GLN A 68 -15.42 14.44 12.32
C GLN A 68 -15.05 13.92 10.94
N ALA A 69 -14.13 12.96 10.91
CA ALA A 69 -13.81 12.15 9.74
C ALA A 69 -13.49 10.70 10.14
N ILE A 70 -13.66 9.78 9.20
CA ILE A 70 -13.04 8.46 9.30
C ILE A 70 -11.62 8.61 8.73
N ARG A 71 -10.63 8.29 9.56
CA ARG A 71 -9.22 8.30 9.19
C ARG A 71 -8.77 6.89 8.82
N TYR A 72 -8.05 6.78 7.71
CA TYR A 72 -7.43 5.55 7.21
C TYR A 72 -5.92 5.76 7.07
N GLY A 73 -5.12 4.80 7.48
CA GLY A 73 -3.69 4.79 7.18
C GLY A 73 -3.43 4.53 5.69
N VAL A 74 -2.47 5.23 5.09
CA VAL A 74 -2.14 5.08 3.68
C VAL A 74 -0.64 4.94 3.42
N GLY A 75 -0.29 4.14 2.40
CA GLY A 75 1.00 4.24 1.73
C GLY A 75 0.87 5.19 0.54
N VAL A 76 1.90 5.98 0.29
CA VAL A 76 1.87 7.04 -0.73
C VAL A 76 3.05 6.96 -1.70
N GLY A 77 3.10 7.86 -2.69
CA GLY A 77 4.20 7.95 -3.65
C GLY A 77 5.55 8.16 -2.99
N ALA A 78 6.58 7.51 -3.52
CA ALA A 78 7.97 7.83 -3.18
C ALA A 78 8.28 9.29 -3.54
N GLU A 79 9.39 9.82 -3.03
CA GLU A 79 9.83 11.16 -3.33
C GLU A 79 9.92 11.40 -4.86
N GLY A 80 9.38 12.51 -5.33
CA GLY A 80 9.27 12.83 -6.76
C GLY A 80 8.04 12.24 -7.47
N PHE A 81 7.27 11.38 -6.81
CA PHE A 81 6.03 10.80 -7.36
C PHE A 81 4.76 11.26 -6.63
N ILE A 82 4.90 12.05 -5.57
CA ILE A 82 3.75 12.61 -4.86
C ILE A 82 3.14 13.73 -5.70
N TRP A 83 1.84 13.62 -5.97
CA TRP A 83 1.08 14.69 -6.60
C TRP A 83 0.16 15.36 -5.57
N SER A 84 -0.27 16.58 -5.85
CA SER A 84 -1.25 17.31 -5.06
C SER A 84 -2.29 17.97 -5.96
N GLY A 85 -3.47 18.20 -5.44
CA GLY A 85 -4.53 18.86 -6.17
C GLY A 85 -5.91 18.26 -5.97
N LEU A 86 -6.83 18.63 -6.85
CA LEU A 86 -8.23 18.18 -6.84
C LEU A 86 -8.43 17.10 -7.90
N ALA A 87 -9.18 16.06 -7.53
CA ALA A 87 -9.63 15.03 -8.46
C ALA A 87 -11.05 14.57 -8.06
N THR A 88 -11.64 13.72 -8.88
CA THR A 88 -12.89 13.02 -8.58
C THR A 88 -12.72 11.53 -8.82
N ILE A 89 -13.43 10.69 -8.06
CA ILE A 89 -13.55 9.28 -8.36
C ILE A 89 -14.38 9.14 -9.64
N HIS A 90 -13.76 8.72 -10.74
CA HIS A 90 -14.44 8.55 -12.03
C HIS A 90 -14.96 7.13 -12.22
N THR A 91 -14.19 6.14 -11.83
CA THR A 91 -14.53 4.72 -11.99
C THR A 91 -14.09 3.94 -10.77
N LYS A 92 -14.80 2.86 -10.48
CA LYS A 92 -14.55 1.98 -9.34
C LYS A 92 -14.55 0.54 -9.83
N GLN A 93 -13.61 -0.28 -9.34
CA GLN A 93 -13.49 -1.69 -9.69
C GLN A 93 -13.22 -2.54 -8.46
N GLU A 94 -13.80 -3.73 -8.46
CA GLU A 94 -13.53 -4.80 -7.48
C GLU A 94 -12.55 -5.79 -8.08
N TRP A 95 -11.53 -6.14 -7.33
CA TRP A 95 -10.47 -7.06 -7.76
C TRP A 95 -10.01 -6.79 -9.20
N PRO A 96 -9.54 -5.54 -9.51
CA PRO A 96 -9.21 -5.16 -10.87
C PRO A 96 -7.98 -5.92 -11.38
N ASP A 97 -7.97 -6.19 -12.68
CA ASP A 97 -6.73 -6.56 -13.37
C ASP A 97 -5.72 -5.41 -13.29
N TRP A 98 -4.46 -5.74 -13.20
CA TRP A 98 -3.39 -4.77 -13.13
C TRP A 98 -2.46 -4.84 -14.34
N TYR A 99 -2.28 -3.71 -14.98
CA TYR A 99 -1.39 -3.52 -16.13
C TYR A 99 -0.26 -2.59 -15.71
N PRO A 100 0.90 -3.14 -15.28
CA PRO A 100 2.01 -2.33 -14.80
C PRO A 100 2.60 -1.47 -15.93
N PRO A 101 2.98 -0.21 -15.64
CA PRO A 101 3.69 0.63 -16.58
C PRO A 101 5.02 -0.01 -17.02
N ALA A 102 5.44 0.25 -18.28
CA ALA A 102 6.66 -0.31 -18.84
C ALA A 102 7.91 0.04 -18.00
N GLU A 103 7.96 1.25 -17.45
CA GLU A 103 9.04 1.71 -16.57
C GLU A 103 9.09 0.92 -15.25
N MET A 104 7.95 0.47 -14.76
CA MET A 104 7.90 -0.39 -13.56
C MET A 104 8.43 -1.78 -13.89
N LEU A 105 8.05 -2.37 -15.03
CA LEU A 105 8.59 -3.65 -15.50
C LEU A 105 10.10 -3.60 -15.82
N ALA A 106 10.62 -2.42 -16.14
CA ALA A 106 12.06 -2.22 -16.27
C ALA A 106 12.79 -2.21 -14.92
N ARG A 107 12.18 -1.62 -13.88
CA ARG A 107 12.75 -1.58 -12.52
C ARG A 107 12.52 -2.89 -11.73
N LYS A 108 11.44 -3.61 -12.02
CA LYS A 108 11.03 -4.85 -11.33
C LYS A 108 10.74 -5.93 -12.39
N PRO A 109 11.77 -6.50 -13.04
CA PRO A 109 11.58 -7.48 -14.12
C PRO A 109 10.94 -8.78 -13.65
N GLU A 110 11.05 -9.13 -12.36
CA GLU A 110 10.43 -10.29 -11.73
C GLU A 110 8.90 -10.29 -11.84
N LEU A 111 8.28 -9.11 -11.96
CA LEU A 111 6.83 -9.02 -12.15
C LEU A 111 6.35 -9.73 -13.41
N ARG A 112 7.23 -9.88 -14.43
CA ARG A 112 6.86 -10.54 -15.69
C ARG A 112 6.49 -12.00 -15.52
N GLU A 113 7.03 -12.68 -14.51
CA GLU A 113 6.73 -14.08 -14.22
C GLU A 113 5.27 -14.30 -13.78
N HIS A 114 4.62 -13.24 -13.27
CA HIS A 114 3.22 -13.26 -12.83
C HIS A 114 2.25 -12.69 -13.89
N MET A 115 2.76 -12.27 -15.05
CA MET A 115 1.94 -11.70 -16.12
C MET A 115 1.33 -12.78 -16.99
N VAL A 116 0.06 -12.57 -17.35
CA VAL A 116 -0.70 -13.44 -18.26
C VAL A 116 -1.40 -12.60 -19.32
N GLN A 117 -1.84 -13.25 -20.41
CA GLN A 117 -2.69 -12.59 -21.40
C GLN A 117 -4.09 -12.41 -20.81
N LEU A 118 -4.51 -11.16 -20.66
CA LEU A 118 -5.84 -10.74 -20.21
C LEU A 118 -6.58 -10.07 -21.35
N GLN A 119 -7.84 -9.68 -21.12
CA GLN A 119 -8.68 -9.04 -22.14
C GLN A 119 -8.07 -7.75 -22.71
N SER A 120 -7.44 -6.93 -21.87
CA SER A 120 -6.88 -5.62 -22.26
C SER A 120 -5.38 -5.65 -22.51
N GLY A 121 -4.75 -6.83 -22.54
CA GLY A 121 -3.32 -6.99 -22.79
C GLY A 121 -2.61 -7.89 -21.78
N ILE A 122 -1.28 -7.82 -21.73
CA ILE A 122 -0.48 -8.57 -20.77
C ILE A 122 -0.51 -7.86 -19.42
N GLY A 123 -0.97 -8.55 -18.38
CA GLY A 123 -1.15 -8.00 -17.05
C GLY A 123 -1.25 -9.09 -16.00
N MET A 124 -1.52 -8.69 -14.76
CA MET A 124 -1.78 -9.59 -13.64
C MET A 124 -3.28 -9.59 -13.35
N ALA A 125 -3.88 -10.78 -13.33
CA ALA A 125 -5.31 -10.94 -13.03
C ALA A 125 -5.65 -10.42 -11.63
N GLY A 126 -6.86 -9.92 -11.43
CA GLY A 126 -7.37 -9.52 -10.13
C GLY A 126 -7.38 -10.68 -9.14
N GLY A 127 -6.96 -10.43 -7.90
CA GLY A 127 -6.87 -11.47 -6.86
C GLY A 127 -6.03 -11.04 -5.66
N PRO A 128 -5.92 -11.91 -4.64
CA PRO A 128 -5.20 -11.62 -3.40
C PRO A 128 -3.72 -11.25 -3.60
N ASP A 129 -3.08 -11.84 -4.59
CA ASP A 129 -1.66 -11.63 -4.89
C ASP A 129 -1.40 -10.42 -5.79
N ASN A 130 -2.48 -9.78 -6.29
CA ASN A 130 -2.35 -8.61 -7.15
C ASN A 130 -2.03 -7.36 -6.33
N PRO A 131 -0.98 -6.58 -6.69
CA PRO A 131 -0.56 -5.39 -5.94
C PRO A 131 -1.60 -4.27 -5.86
N ILE A 132 -2.61 -4.27 -6.73
CA ILE A 132 -3.74 -3.32 -6.68
C ILE A 132 -4.75 -3.69 -5.59
N GLY A 133 -4.74 -4.94 -5.13
CA GLY A 133 -5.59 -5.43 -4.05
C GLY A 133 -7.07 -5.52 -4.38
N ALA A 134 -7.90 -5.51 -3.32
CA ALA A 134 -9.32 -5.85 -3.40
C ALA A 134 -10.18 -4.84 -4.15
N ARG A 135 -9.81 -3.55 -4.16
CA ARG A 135 -10.59 -2.44 -4.75
C ARG A 135 -9.67 -1.40 -5.35
N ALA A 136 -10.13 -0.76 -6.43
CA ALA A 136 -9.50 0.44 -6.97
C ALA A 136 -10.53 1.52 -7.31
N MET A 137 -10.18 2.77 -7.01
CA MET A 137 -10.92 3.98 -7.34
C MET A 137 -10.02 4.86 -8.22
N TYR A 138 -10.44 5.11 -9.44
CA TYR A 138 -9.67 5.81 -10.48
C TYR A 138 -9.93 7.30 -10.41
N LEU A 139 -8.87 8.11 -10.28
CA LEU A 139 -8.96 9.54 -10.06
C LEU A 139 -8.79 10.32 -11.37
N TRP A 140 -9.72 11.22 -11.63
CA TRP A 140 -9.71 12.08 -12.80
C TRP A 140 -9.75 13.56 -12.42
N GLN A 141 -9.15 14.40 -13.27
CA GLN A 141 -9.27 15.87 -13.22
C GLN A 141 -10.05 16.32 -14.46
N GLY A 142 -11.28 16.71 -14.28
CA GLY A 142 -12.18 16.94 -15.40
C GLY A 142 -12.30 15.70 -16.28
N ASN A 143 -11.94 15.80 -17.56
CA ASN A 143 -11.99 14.70 -18.54
C ASN A 143 -10.62 13.96 -18.70
N LYS A 144 -9.66 14.23 -17.81
CA LYS A 144 -8.33 13.65 -17.92
C LYS A 144 -8.10 12.63 -16.80
N ASP A 145 -7.73 11.40 -17.17
CA ASP A 145 -7.22 10.41 -16.23
C ASP A 145 -5.89 10.88 -15.65
N THR A 146 -5.81 10.97 -14.33
CA THR A 146 -4.59 11.37 -13.63
C THR A 146 -3.53 10.28 -13.59
N LEU A 147 -3.90 9.05 -13.94
CA LEU A 147 -3.15 7.82 -13.72
C LEU A 147 -2.93 7.46 -12.24
N TYR A 148 -3.45 8.27 -11.32
CA TYR A 148 -3.43 7.98 -9.89
C TYR A 148 -4.69 7.24 -9.45
N ARG A 149 -4.52 6.38 -8.46
CA ARG A 149 -5.58 5.50 -7.93
C ARG A 149 -5.53 5.51 -6.41
N ILE A 150 -6.70 5.33 -5.80
CA ILE A 150 -6.82 4.88 -4.42
C ILE A 150 -7.14 3.39 -4.51
N HIS A 151 -6.30 2.52 -3.93
CA HIS A 151 -6.44 1.08 -4.12
C HIS A 151 -5.98 0.28 -2.88
N GLY A 152 -6.32 -1.00 -2.85
CA GLY A 152 -5.82 -1.93 -1.85
C GLY A 152 -4.36 -2.32 -2.06
N THR A 153 -3.89 -3.31 -1.31
CA THR A 153 -2.54 -3.84 -1.50
C THR A 153 -2.44 -5.28 -0.96
N ASN A 154 -1.58 -6.07 -1.58
CA ASN A 154 -1.11 -7.35 -1.04
C ASN A 154 0.09 -7.17 -0.09
N GLU A 155 0.59 -5.93 0.08
CA GLU A 155 1.72 -5.55 0.93
C GLU A 155 1.28 -4.62 2.08
N PRO A 156 0.44 -5.08 3.06
CA PRO A 156 -0.14 -4.20 4.09
C PRO A 156 0.90 -3.54 5.00
N TRP A 157 2.11 -4.08 5.11
CA TRP A 157 3.23 -3.47 5.85
C TRP A 157 3.75 -2.17 5.21
N THR A 158 3.36 -1.87 3.97
CA THR A 158 3.74 -0.62 3.26
C THR A 158 2.86 0.58 3.62
N ILE A 159 1.81 0.38 4.42
CA ILE A 159 1.01 1.48 4.96
C ILE A 159 1.85 2.30 5.94
N GLY A 160 1.81 3.61 5.80
CA GLY A 160 2.68 4.54 6.55
C GLY A 160 4.02 4.83 5.86
N HIS A 161 4.24 4.35 4.63
CA HIS A 161 5.50 4.52 3.92
C HIS A 161 5.35 5.16 2.54
N ASN A 162 6.45 5.76 2.06
CA ASN A 162 6.57 6.35 0.73
C ASN A 162 7.12 5.31 -0.25
N VAL A 163 6.25 4.49 -0.84
CA VAL A 163 6.69 3.29 -1.61
C VAL A 163 6.08 3.16 -3.00
N SER A 164 5.04 3.93 -3.31
CA SER A 164 4.32 3.79 -4.58
C SER A 164 4.88 4.71 -5.67
N SER A 165 4.41 4.53 -6.91
CA SER A 165 4.66 5.45 -8.03
C SER A 165 3.60 6.55 -8.11
N GLY A 166 3.05 6.98 -6.96
CA GLY A 166 2.09 8.09 -6.84
C GLY A 166 0.68 7.66 -6.42
N CYS A 167 0.33 6.38 -6.53
CA CYS A 167 -0.95 5.86 -6.06
C CYS A 167 -1.04 5.86 -4.52
N ILE A 168 -2.26 5.92 -4.02
CA ILE A 168 -2.60 5.92 -2.59
C ILE A 168 -3.04 4.50 -2.22
N ARG A 169 -2.24 3.83 -1.40
CA ARG A 169 -2.49 2.44 -0.97
C ARG A 169 -3.18 2.40 0.38
N LEU A 170 -4.16 1.52 0.52
CA LEU A 170 -4.78 1.16 1.80
C LEU A 170 -4.65 -0.36 2.01
N THR A 171 -4.91 -0.83 3.22
CA THR A 171 -5.15 -2.27 3.41
C THR A 171 -6.37 -2.70 2.59
N ASN A 172 -6.48 -3.98 2.27
CA ASN A 172 -7.64 -4.51 1.53
C ASN A 172 -8.96 -4.33 2.31
N GLU A 173 -8.91 -4.39 3.63
CA GLU A 173 -10.06 -4.12 4.49
C GLU A 173 -10.48 -2.66 4.42
N ASP A 174 -9.54 -1.74 4.58
CA ASP A 174 -9.82 -0.29 4.61
C ASP A 174 -10.25 0.25 3.25
N VAL A 175 -9.63 -0.21 2.15
CA VAL A 175 -10.08 0.21 0.83
C VAL A 175 -11.47 -0.32 0.51
N THR A 176 -11.85 -1.49 1.01
CA THR A 176 -13.20 -2.05 0.84
C THR A 176 -14.23 -1.20 1.61
N ASP A 177 -13.91 -0.82 2.85
CA ASP A 177 -14.77 0.07 3.65
C ASP A 177 -14.92 1.45 2.98
N LEU A 178 -13.82 2.08 2.56
CA LEU A 178 -13.85 3.37 1.86
C LEU A 178 -14.62 3.29 0.53
N TYR A 179 -14.38 2.24 -0.25
CA TYR A 179 -15.06 1.97 -1.51
C TYR A 179 -16.58 1.91 -1.33
N ASN A 180 -17.06 1.21 -0.32
CA ASN A 180 -18.50 1.08 -0.06
C ASN A 180 -19.16 2.40 0.37
N ARG A 181 -18.39 3.31 0.99
CA ARG A 181 -18.88 4.61 1.47
C ARG A 181 -18.86 5.72 0.43
N THR A 182 -18.06 5.57 -0.64
CA THR A 182 -17.80 6.67 -1.59
C THR A 182 -18.35 6.33 -2.97
N PRO A 183 -19.32 7.08 -3.49
CA PRO A 183 -19.84 6.90 -4.86
C PRO A 183 -18.86 7.45 -5.92
N VAL A 184 -19.09 7.07 -7.19
CA VAL A 184 -18.52 7.78 -8.33
C VAL A 184 -18.91 9.25 -8.27
N GLY A 185 -18.00 10.16 -8.63
CA GLY A 185 -18.15 11.60 -8.49
C GLY A 185 -17.67 12.17 -7.15
N THR A 186 -17.28 11.32 -6.19
CA THR A 186 -16.71 11.77 -4.91
C THR A 186 -15.49 12.67 -5.14
N LYS A 187 -15.49 13.86 -4.50
CA LYS A 187 -14.38 14.82 -4.50
C LYS A 187 -13.19 14.25 -3.71
N VAL A 188 -12.02 14.33 -4.30
CA VAL A 188 -10.74 13.92 -3.67
C VAL A 188 -9.79 15.10 -3.70
N ILE A 189 -9.28 15.47 -2.53
CA ILE A 189 -8.27 16.50 -2.34
C ILE A 189 -7.00 15.80 -1.88
N VAL A 190 -5.90 15.97 -2.60
CA VAL A 190 -4.58 15.53 -2.16
C VAL A 190 -3.78 16.75 -1.77
N LEU A 191 -3.40 16.84 -0.50
CA LEU A 191 -2.66 17.97 0.04
C LEU A 191 -1.23 17.96 -0.50
N ALA A 192 -0.67 19.16 -0.68
CA ALA A 192 0.76 19.28 -0.93
C ALA A 192 1.53 18.88 0.34
N THR A 193 2.55 18.05 0.20
CA THR A 193 3.53 17.88 1.27
C THR A 193 4.26 19.19 1.45
N ALA A 194 4.29 19.72 2.69
CA ALA A 194 5.13 20.88 2.97
C ALA A 194 6.58 20.51 2.62
N ASN A 195 7.09 21.09 1.56
CA ASN A 195 8.50 20.97 1.23
C ASN A 195 9.27 21.60 2.41
N PRO A 196 10.17 20.90 3.12
CA PRO A 196 11.02 21.58 4.08
C PRO A 196 11.72 22.69 3.31
N ALA A 197 11.45 23.94 3.71
CA ALA A 197 11.89 25.15 3.02
C ALA A 197 13.36 25.02 2.58
N VAL A 198 13.58 25.12 1.27
CA VAL A 198 14.92 25.46 0.77
C VAL A 198 15.30 26.77 1.47
N PRO A 199 16.38 26.83 2.26
CA PRO A 199 16.80 28.09 2.86
C PRO A 199 17.01 29.09 1.74
N THR A 200 16.20 30.13 1.69
CA THR A 200 16.41 31.26 0.79
C THR A 200 17.77 31.84 1.18
N ALA A 201 18.75 31.67 0.32
CA ALA A 201 20.04 32.34 0.50
C ALA A 201 19.73 33.82 0.64
N ALA A 202 20.04 34.40 1.82
CA ALA A 202 19.96 35.83 2.04
C ALA A 202 20.88 36.49 1.06
N SER A 203 20.33 37.26 0.12
CA SER A 203 21.07 38.18 -0.72
C SER A 203 21.73 39.24 0.17
N GLN A 204 23.05 39.21 0.23
CA GLN A 204 23.87 40.33 0.71
C GLN A 204 23.96 41.39 -0.37
#